data_8330101d9ccf5ad6f6e6075742367d62
#
_entry.id   8330101d9ccf5ad6f6e6075742367d62
#
_cell.length_a   1.000
_cell.length_b   1.000
_cell.length_c   1.000
_cell.angle_alpha   90.00
_cell.angle_beta   90.00
_cell.angle_gamma   90.00
#
_symmetry.space_group_name_H-M   'P 1'
#
loop_
_entity.id
_entity.type
_entity.pdbx_description
1 polymer ?
#
loop_
_entity_poly.entity_id
_entity_poly.type
_entity_poly.pdbx_seq_one_letter_code
_entity_poly.pdbx_strand_id
1 'polypeptide(L)'
;MNKVTIVGSLNVDTTLRIKRMPLPGETLAAEGKSSAAGGKGANQAVSAARSGAQTAFIGEVGKDNSGQMMLDEMKANGIDVAGIRENDQVGTGTASILLDENGQNSILIYGGANQQLSPTDVEAAKDKITAADFVVAQFETPQAATLRAFQLAKANGVTTILNPAPAQKIDPEVLKLTDLIIPNETESAELTGVIITDETSMLISAAKFAQMGVRNLIITVGAKGAFYCTQDGYSFIP
;
A
#
# COMPACT_ATOMS: atom_id res chain seq x y z
N MET A 1 1.78 9.32 21.75
CA MET A 1 1.07 8.44 20.78
C MET A 1 1.48 8.93 19.40
N ASN A 2 2.04 8.06 18.57
CA ASN A 2 2.50 8.44 17.24
C ASN A 2 1.33 8.75 16.32
N LYS A 3 1.50 9.74 15.45
CA LYS A 3 0.56 10.14 14.42
C LYS A 3 1.02 9.60 13.08
N VAL A 4 0.18 8.86 12.39
CA VAL A 4 0.50 8.23 11.11
C VAL A 4 -0.51 8.69 10.06
N THR A 5 -0.04 9.20 8.96
CA THR A 5 -0.89 9.50 7.80
C THR A 5 -0.58 8.52 6.68
N ILE A 6 -1.62 7.82 6.22
CA ILE A 6 -1.52 6.91 5.08
C ILE A 6 -2.02 7.64 3.83
N VAL A 7 -1.22 7.63 2.77
CA VAL A 7 -1.60 8.07 1.43
C VAL A 7 -1.68 6.82 0.56
N GLY A 8 -2.89 6.39 0.18
CA GLY A 8 -2.99 5.07 -0.45
C GLY A 8 -4.38 4.68 -0.90
N SER A 9 -4.50 3.40 -1.20
CA SER A 9 -5.66 2.75 -1.82
C SER A 9 -6.70 2.27 -0.82
N LEU A 10 -7.94 2.28 -1.30
CA LEU A 10 -9.13 1.74 -0.65
C LEU A 10 -9.83 0.84 -1.67
N ASN A 11 -9.91 -0.45 -1.42
CA ASN A 11 -10.53 -1.43 -2.31
C ASN A 11 -11.60 -2.24 -1.57
N VAL A 12 -12.60 -2.70 -2.31
CA VAL A 12 -13.46 -3.79 -1.85
C VAL A 12 -13.02 -5.07 -2.55
N ASP A 13 -12.54 -6.03 -1.77
CA ASP A 13 -12.09 -7.34 -2.25
C ASP A 13 -13.28 -8.30 -2.24
N THR A 14 -13.71 -8.74 -3.43
CA THR A 14 -14.79 -9.71 -3.61
C THR A 14 -14.22 -11.08 -3.99
N THR A 15 -14.37 -12.06 -3.11
CA THR A 15 -13.98 -13.45 -3.35
C THR A 15 -15.17 -14.25 -3.87
N LEU A 16 -15.02 -14.88 -5.02
CA LEU A 16 -15.92 -15.85 -5.59
C LEU A 16 -15.29 -17.24 -5.44
N ARG A 17 -15.96 -18.13 -4.70
CA ARG A 17 -15.54 -19.55 -4.61
C ARG A 17 -16.10 -20.30 -5.80
N ILE A 18 -15.23 -20.99 -6.52
CA ILE A 18 -15.54 -21.72 -7.75
C ILE A 18 -14.91 -23.12 -7.71
N LYS A 19 -15.44 -24.09 -8.43
CA LYS A 19 -14.83 -25.43 -8.51
C LYS A 19 -13.49 -25.40 -9.24
N ARG A 20 -13.40 -24.63 -10.30
CA ARG A 20 -12.22 -24.47 -11.15
C ARG A 20 -12.30 -23.16 -11.92
N MET A 21 -11.22 -22.74 -12.50
CA MET A 21 -11.22 -21.58 -13.42
C MET A 21 -12.09 -21.87 -14.65
N PRO A 22 -12.93 -20.89 -15.08
CA PRO A 22 -13.71 -21.02 -16.31
C PRO A 22 -12.80 -21.04 -17.55
N LEU A 23 -13.17 -21.82 -18.55
CA LEU A 23 -12.54 -21.76 -19.87
C LEU A 23 -13.13 -20.58 -20.69
N PRO A 24 -12.42 -20.11 -21.73
CA PRO A 24 -12.96 -19.09 -22.64
C PRO A 24 -14.34 -19.49 -23.17
N GLY A 25 -15.33 -18.60 -23.01
CA GLY A 25 -16.72 -18.81 -23.44
C GLY A 25 -17.58 -19.64 -22.46
N GLU A 26 -17.04 -20.10 -21.36
CA GLU A 26 -17.77 -20.89 -20.36
C GLU A 26 -18.45 -20.01 -19.30
N THR A 27 -19.63 -20.45 -18.85
CA THR A 27 -20.32 -19.88 -17.70
C THR A 27 -20.32 -20.89 -16.55
N LEU A 28 -19.70 -20.54 -15.42
CA LEU A 28 -19.72 -21.33 -14.19
C LEU A 28 -20.51 -20.62 -13.10
N ALA A 29 -21.27 -21.39 -12.32
CA ALA A 29 -21.88 -20.90 -11.11
C ALA A 29 -20.84 -20.84 -9.98
N ALA A 30 -20.75 -19.71 -9.29
CA ALA A 30 -19.97 -19.64 -8.06
C ALA A 30 -20.69 -20.34 -6.92
N GLU A 31 -19.97 -21.06 -6.07
CA GLU A 31 -20.48 -21.75 -4.89
C GLU A 31 -20.64 -20.85 -3.67
N GLY A 32 -19.97 -19.69 -3.70
CA GLY A 32 -20.03 -18.72 -2.62
C GLY A 32 -19.46 -17.37 -3.05
N LYS A 33 -19.91 -16.32 -2.34
CA LYS A 33 -19.41 -14.95 -2.50
C LYS A 33 -19.20 -14.34 -1.12
N SER A 34 -18.07 -13.67 -0.93
CA SER A 34 -17.82 -12.81 0.23
C SER A 34 -17.16 -11.51 -0.23
N SER A 35 -17.37 -10.43 0.52
CA SER A 35 -16.70 -9.15 0.30
C SER A 35 -16.07 -8.67 1.59
N ALA A 36 -14.89 -8.06 1.49
CA ALA A 36 -14.16 -7.51 2.61
C ALA A 36 -13.51 -6.18 2.21
N ALA A 37 -13.24 -5.34 3.20
CA ALA A 37 -12.40 -4.18 3.00
C ALA A 37 -10.96 -4.62 2.69
N GLY A 38 -10.35 -3.99 1.70
CA GLY A 38 -9.00 -4.27 1.22
C GLY A 38 -8.32 -3.01 0.70
N GLY A 39 -7.26 -3.21 -0.06
CA GLY A 39 -6.35 -2.17 -0.50
C GLY A 39 -5.15 -2.04 0.45
N LYS A 40 -3.95 -1.90 -0.14
CA LYS A 40 -2.70 -1.84 0.65
C LYS A 40 -2.71 -0.67 1.63
N GLY A 41 -3.19 0.51 1.17
CA GLY A 41 -3.34 1.68 2.02
C GLY A 41 -4.27 1.44 3.21
N ALA A 42 -5.48 0.92 2.96
CA ALA A 42 -6.46 0.63 3.99
C ALA A 42 -5.94 -0.38 5.03
N ASN A 43 -5.30 -1.47 4.57
CA ASN A 43 -4.72 -2.49 5.44
C ASN A 43 -3.63 -1.90 6.37
N GLN A 44 -2.78 -1.03 5.84
CA GLN A 44 -1.75 -0.36 6.63
C GLN A 44 -2.35 0.63 7.63
N ALA A 45 -3.39 1.37 7.23
CA ALA A 45 -4.09 2.29 8.14
C ALA A 45 -4.74 1.56 9.31
N VAL A 46 -5.46 0.47 9.04
CA VAL A 46 -6.08 -0.37 10.08
C VAL A 46 -5.01 -0.97 10.99
N SER A 47 -3.90 -1.46 10.44
CA SER A 47 -2.78 -1.99 11.22
C SER A 47 -2.17 -0.93 12.14
N ALA A 48 -1.93 0.29 11.64
CA ALA A 48 -1.40 1.39 12.43
C ALA A 48 -2.35 1.80 13.56
N ALA A 49 -3.65 1.94 13.26
CA ALA A 49 -4.67 2.29 14.25
C ALA A 49 -4.79 1.22 15.35
N ARG A 50 -4.84 -0.06 14.99
CA ARG A 50 -4.90 -1.19 15.94
C ARG A 50 -3.62 -1.33 16.78
N SER A 51 -2.49 -0.84 16.25
CA SER A 51 -1.23 -0.75 16.99
C SER A 51 -1.14 0.48 17.92
N GLY A 52 -2.22 1.27 18.02
CA GLY A 52 -2.33 2.40 18.94
C GLY A 52 -1.87 3.74 18.36
N ALA A 53 -1.65 3.87 17.06
CA ALA A 53 -1.36 5.16 16.44
C ALA A 53 -2.63 6.00 16.23
N GLN A 54 -2.51 7.32 16.28
CA GLN A 54 -3.50 8.24 15.73
C GLN A 54 -3.35 8.25 14.20
N THR A 55 -4.29 7.62 13.50
CA THR A 55 -4.17 7.39 12.07
C THR A 55 -5.12 8.28 11.28
N ALA A 56 -4.60 8.96 10.25
CA ALA A 56 -5.35 9.68 9.24
C ALA A 56 -5.13 9.03 7.86
N PHE A 57 -6.13 9.19 6.98
CA PHE A 57 -6.07 8.63 5.63
C PHE A 57 -6.29 9.70 4.57
N ILE A 58 -5.46 9.68 3.53
CA ILE A 58 -5.60 10.46 2.30
C ILE A 58 -5.76 9.50 1.14
N GLY A 59 -6.85 9.59 0.43
CA GLY A 59 -7.18 8.69 -0.67
C GLY A 59 -8.47 9.09 -1.39
N GLU A 60 -8.96 8.20 -2.23
CA GLU A 60 -10.17 8.45 -2.99
C GLU A 60 -11.00 7.18 -3.12
N VAL A 61 -12.32 7.32 -2.95
CA VAL A 61 -13.32 6.27 -3.18
C VAL A 61 -14.36 6.78 -4.18
N GLY A 62 -15.09 5.88 -4.82
CA GLY A 62 -16.27 6.24 -5.58
C GLY A 62 -17.43 6.62 -4.67
N LYS A 63 -18.33 7.47 -5.14
CA LYS A 63 -19.60 7.76 -4.48
C LYS A 63 -20.61 6.63 -4.73
N ASP A 64 -20.27 5.44 -4.22
CA ASP A 64 -21.02 4.20 -4.40
C ASP A 64 -21.07 3.39 -3.09
N ASN A 65 -21.77 2.25 -3.10
CA ASN A 65 -21.92 1.40 -1.92
C ASN A 65 -20.57 0.83 -1.42
N SER A 66 -19.63 0.59 -2.32
CA SER A 66 -18.28 0.13 -2.00
C SER A 66 -17.48 1.23 -1.30
N GLY A 67 -17.60 2.48 -1.76
CA GLY A 67 -16.98 3.63 -1.13
C GLY A 67 -17.53 3.87 0.27
N GLN A 68 -18.85 3.80 0.44
CA GLN A 68 -19.48 3.93 1.74
C GLN A 68 -19.01 2.82 2.70
N MET A 69 -18.94 1.56 2.23
CA MET A 69 -18.41 0.43 3.00
C MET A 69 -16.96 0.71 3.47
N MET A 70 -16.10 1.22 2.59
CA MET A 70 -14.72 1.54 2.94
C MET A 70 -14.64 2.68 3.96
N LEU A 71 -15.42 3.75 3.79
CA LEU A 71 -15.46 4.85 4.76
C LEU A 71 -15.94 4.39 6.15
N ASP A 72 -16.94 3.53 6.19
CA ASP A 72 -17.47 2.99 7.45
C ASP A 72 -16.47 2.08 8.15
N GLU A 73 -15.74 1.23 7.40
CA GLU A 73 -14.67 0.39 7.94
C GLU A 73 -13.52 1.23 8.51
N MET A 74 -13.09 2.27 7.80
CA MET A 74 -12.04 3.17 8.29
C MET A 74 -12.47 3.87 9.59
N LYS A 75 -13.69 4.41 9.64
CA LYS A 75 -14.26 5.06 10.83
C LYS A 75 -14.39 4.10 12.00
N ALA A 76 -14.84 2.86 11.74
CA ALA A 76 -14.99 1.82 12.77
C ALA A 76 -13.66 1.47 13.45
N ASN A 77 -12.54 1.60 12.72
CA ASN A 77 -11.17 1.43 13.25
C ASN A 77 -10.57 2.73 13.83
N GLY A 78 -11.37 3.81 13.99
CA GLY A 78 -10.90 5.08 14.58
C GLY A 78 -9.98 5.91 13.69
N ILE A 79 -10.00 5.67 12.38
CA ILE A 79 -9.16 6.38 11.40
C ILE A 79 -9.85 7.67 10.98
N ASP A 80 -9.12 8.77 10.95
CA ASP A 80 -9.59 10.05 10.42
C ASP A 80 -9.70 9.98 8.90
N VAL A 81 -10.93 10.03 8.39
CA VAL A 81 -11.28 9.92 6.96
C VAL A 81 -11.46 11.26 6.27
N ALA A 82 -11.22 12.39 6.96
CA ALA A 82 -11.48 13.73 6.39
C ALA A 82 -10.58 14.05 5.18
N GLY A 83 -9.51 13.29 4.95
CA GLY A 83 -8.65 13.35 3.75
C GLY A 83 -9.08 12.42 2.62
N ILE A 84 -10.19 11.68 2.75
CA ILE A 84 -10.71 10.82 1.69
C ILE A 84 -11.73 11.59 0.86
N ARG A 85 -11.49 11.68 -0.44
CA ARG A 85 -12.40 12.28 -1.40
C ARG A 85 -13.37 11.24 -1.97
N GLU A 86 -14.62 11.63 -2.16
CA GLU A 86 -15.62 10.83 -2.88
C GLU A 86 -15.70 11.32 -4.35
N ASN A 87 -15.51 10.40 -5.29
CA ASN A 87 -15.59 10.65 -6.73
C ASN A 87 -16.98 10.27 -7.23
N ASP A 88 -17.64 11.16 -7.95
CA ASP A 88 -18.99 10.96 -8.53
C ASP A 88 -18.96 10.39 -9.97
N GLN A 89 -17.79 10.30 -10.60
CA GLN A 89 -17.60 9.85 -11.97
C GLN A 89 -16.96 8.46 -12.07
N VAL A 90 -16.16 8.06 -11.07
CA VAL A 90 -15.40 6.82 -11.09
C VAL A 90 -15.72 6.01 -9.83
N GLY A 91 -16.04 4.73 -10.01
CA GLY A 91 -16.36 3.82 -8.91
C GLY A 91 -15.15 3.50 -8.03
N THR A 92 -15.44 3.02 -6.84
CA THR A 92 -14.41 2.58 -5.86
C THR A 92 -13.54 1.46 -6.43
N GLY A 93 -12.27 1.43 -6.05
CA GLY A 93 -11.36 0.34 -6.37
C GLY A 93 -11.87 -1.02 -5.88
N THR A 94 -11.71 -2.04 -6.71
CA THR A 94 -12.14 -3.40 -6.36
C THR A 94 -11.11 -4.44 -6.78
N ALA A 95 -11.03 -5.55 -6.02
CA ALA A 95 -10.36 -6.77 -6.45
C ALA A 95 -11.39 -7.89 -6.55
N SER A 96 -11.44 -8.57 -7.71
CA SER A 96 -12.22 -9.78 -7.91
C SER A 96 -11.31 -10.98 -7.78
N ILE A 97 -11.51 -11.80 -6.75
CA ILE A 97 -10.68 -12.94 -6.42
C ILE A 97 -11.48 -14.20 -6.77
N LEU A 98 -11.02 -14.95 -7.77
CA LEU A 98 -11.53 -16.28 -8.09
C LEU A 98 -10.71 -17.28 -7.30
N LEU A 99 -11.34 -18.02 -6.40
CA LEU A 99 -10.70 -19.02 -5.54
C LEU A 99 -11.27 -20.40 -5.86
N ASP A 100 -10.41 -21.30 -6.36
CA ASP A 100 -10.82 -22.66 -6.70
C ASP A 100 -10.76 -23.63 -5.50
N GLU A 101 -11.26 -24.87 -5.70
CA GLU A 101 -11.30 -25.92 -4.67
C GLU A 101 -9.90 -26.38 -4.21
N ASN A 102 -8.84 -26.13 -5.00
CA ASN A 102 -7.45 -26.45 -4.68
C ASN A 102 -6.76 -25.32 -3.91
N GLY A 103 -7.47 -24.22 -3.62
CA GLY A 103 -6.91 -23.04 -2.95
C GLY A 103 -6.08 -22.13 -3.88
N GLN A 104 -6.12 -22.38 -5.20
CA GLN A 104 -5.48 -21.48 -6.17
C GLN A 104 -6.38 -20.28 -6.42
N ASN A 105 -5.76 -19.10 -6.53
CA ASN A 105 -6.49 -17.86 -6.80
C ASN A 105 -6.04 -17.22 -8.12
N SER A 106 -6.98 -16.48 -8.71
CA SER A 106 -6.72 -15.51 -9.78
C SER A 106 -7.38 -14.21 -9.39
N ILE A 107 -6.65 -13.11 -9.48
CA ILE A 107 -7.10 -11.81 -9.01
C ILE A 107 -7.14 -10.83 -10.16
N LEU A 108 -8.30 -10.17 -10.33
CA LEU A 108 -8.48 -9.05 -11.24
C LEU A 108 -8.66 -7.79 -10.41
N ILE A 109 -7.82 -6.78 -10.65
CA ILE A 109 -7.86 -5.51 -9.93
C ILE A 109 -8.39 -4.42 -10.85
N TYR A 110 -9.40 -3.70 -10.37
CA TYR A 110 -9.85 -2.43 -10.93
C TYR A 110 -9.45 -1.31 -9.98
N GLY A 111 -8.51 -0.45 -10.38
CA GLY A 111 -7.99 0.62 -9.52
C GLY A 111 -9.04 1.69 -9.18
N GLY A 112 -10.00 1.93 -10.07
CA GLY A 112 -11.12 2.85 -9.84
C GLY A 112 -10.67 4.23 -9.38
N ALA A 113 -11.38 4.77 -8.38
CA ALA A 113 -11.11 6.08 -7.80
C ALA A 113 -9.69 6.21 -7.22
N ASN A 114 -9.05 5.13 -6.79
CA ASN A 114 -7.65 5.19 -6.33
C ASN A 114 -6.72 5.81 -7.38
N GLN A 115 -6.99 5.58 -8.67
CA GLN A 115 -6.18 6.10 -9.78
C GLN A 115 -6.48 7.57 -10.10
N GLN A 116 -7.46 8.18 -9.45
CA GLN A 116 -7.81 9.60 -9.60
C GLN A 116 -7.15 10.48 -8.54
N LEU A 117 -6.56 9.89 -7.50
CA LEU A 117 -5.88 10.64 -6.45
C LEU A 117 -4.76 11.51 -7.04
N SER A 118 -4.87 12.81 -6.86
CA SER A 118 -3.99 13.80 -7.47
C SER A 118 -3.13 14.54 -6.43
N PRO A 119 -2.04 15.22 -6.87
CA PRO A 119 -1.29 16.12 -6.00
C PRO A 119 -2.15 17.23 -5.38
N THR A 120 -3.22 17.66 -6.06
CA THR A 120 -4.14 18.69 -5.56
C THR A 120 -4.97 18.16 -4.38
N ASP A 121 -5.40 16.91 -4.43
CA ASP A 121 -6.13 16.26 -3.33
C ASP A 121 -5.23 16.11 -2.09
N VAL A 122 -3.98 15.74 -2.31
CA VAL A 122 -2.96 15.67 -1.24
C VAL A 122 -2.71 17.05 -0.63
N GLU A 123 -2.62 18.10 -1.43
CA GLU A 123 -2.45 19.48 -0.95
C GLU A 123 -3.65 19.94 -0.13
N ALA A 124 -4.88 19.58 -0.55
CA ALA A 124 -6.10 19.91 0.20
C ALA A 124 -6.12 19.27 1.60
N ALA A 125 -5.46 18.11 1.77
CA ALA A 125 -5.36 17.39 3.04
C ALA A 125 -3.99 17.58 3.74
N LYS A 126 -3.19 18.58 3.36
CA LYS A 126 -1.82 18.79 3.86
C LYS A 126 -1.69 18.83 5.38
N ASP A 127 -2.71 19.32 6.08
CA ASP A 127 -2.70 19.42 7.54
C ASP A 127 -2.52 18.04 8.20
N LYS A 128 -3.04 16.97 7.57
CA LYS A 128 -2.87 15.59 8.03
C LYS A 128 -1.40 15.15 7.91
N ILE A 129 -0.71 15.59 6.85
CA ILE A 129 0.69 15.27 6.59
C ILE A 129 1.61 16.05 7.54
N THR A 130 1.41 17.36 7.63
CA THR A 130 2.29 18.25 8.41
C THR A 130 2.19 18.04 9.92
N ALA A 131 1.06 17.48 10.40
CA ALA A 131 0.84 17.15 11.81
C ALA A 131 1.25 15.72 12.18
N ALA A 132 1.68 14.89 11.20
CA ALA A 132 2.06 13.50 11.41
C ALA A 132 3.51 13.35 11.89
N ASP A 133 3.82 12.22 12.51
CA ASP A 133 5.19 11.77 12.76
C ASP A 133 5.70 10.93 11.57
N PHE A 134 4.77 10.21 10.91
CA PHE A 134 5.07 9.34 9.78
C PHE A 134 4.04 9.49 8.66
N VAL A 135 4.52 9.50 7.41
CA VAL A 135 3.69 9.37 6.20
C VAL A 135 4.06 8.09 5.50
N VAL A 136 3.06 7.25 5.23
CA VAL A 136 3.23 5.94 4.58
C VAL A 136 2.51 5.94 3.25
N ALA A 137 3.16 5.43 2.20
CA ALA A 137 2.57 5.29 0.87
C ALA A 137 2.91 3.94 0.21
N GLN A 138 2.12 3.58 -0.81
CA GLN A 138 2.27 2.38 -1.63
C GLN A 138 2.02 2.76 -3.11
N PHE A 139 1.97 1.76 -4.01
CA PHE A 139 1.83 2.02 -5.45
C PHE A 139 0.50 1.54 -6.06
N GLU A 140 -0.56 1.48 -5.28
CA GLU A 140 -1.92 1.30 -5.80
C GLU A 140 -2.63 2.63 -6.12
N THR A 141 -1.93 3.74 -5.92
CA THR A 141 -2.33 5.11 -6.30
C THR A 141 -1.24 5.74 -7.18
N PRO A 142 -1.55 6.83 -7.91
CA PRO A 142 -0.55 7.50 -8.74
C PRO A 142 0.67 8.00 -7.95
N GLN A 143 1.88 7.72 -8.45
CA GLN A 143 3.12 8.14 -7.80
C GLN A 143 3.24 9.67 -7.64
N ALA A 144 2.56 10.45 -8.49
CA ALA A 144 2.53 11.91 -8.36
C ALA A 144 1.89 12.37 -7.03
N ALA A 145 0.86 11.65 -6.54
CA ALA A 145 0.27 11.91 -5.23
C ALA A 145 1.25 11.56 -4.10
N THR A 146 1.91 10.39 -4.19
CA THR A 146 2.96 9.98 -3.25
C THR A 146 4.11 11.00 -3.21
N LEU A 147 4.58 11.44 -4.38
CA LEU A 147 5.64 12.45 -4.49
C LEU A 147 5.24 13.73 -3.76
N ARG A 148 4.02 14.24 -4.01
CA ARG A 148 3.54 15.45 -3.34
C ARG A 148 3.44 15.27 -1.82
N ALA A 149 2.94 14.14 -1.36
CA ALA A 149 2.85 13.83 0.07
C ALA A 149 4.24 13.80 0.73
N PHE A 150 5.21 13.17 0.09
CA PHE A 150 6.59 13.09 0.62
C PHE A 150 7.30 14.43 0.58
N GLN A 151 7.06 15.29 -0.43
CA GLN A 151 7.55 16.67 -0.44
C GLN A 151 7.03 17.47 0.77
N LEU A 152 5.74 17.40 1.05
CA LEU A 152 5.12 18.05 2.21
C LEU A 152 5.67 17.50 3.53
N ALA A 153 5.79 16.19 3.63
CA ALA A 153 6.35 15.51 4.80
C ALA A 153 7.78 15.99 5.08
N LYS A 154 8.66 15.92 4.09
CA LYS A 154 10.08 16.32 4.24
C LYS A 154 10.24 17.79 4.56
N ALA A 155 9.43 18.68 3.98
CA ALA A 155 9.45 20.11 4.29
C ALA A 155 9.06 20.43 5.75
N ASN A 156 8.40 19.49 6.44
CA ASN A 156 7.94 19.65 7.83
C ASN A 156 8.63 18.68 8.82
N GLY A 157 9.71 18.00 8.41
CA GLY A 157 10.46 17.10 9.28
C GLY A 157 9.76 15.77 9.59
N VAL A 158 8.75 15.40 8.80
CA VAL A 158 7.98 14.16 8.96
C VAL A 158 8.69 13.00 8.26
N THR A 159 8.76 11.85 8.90
CA THR A 159 9.39 10.64 8.37
C THR A 159 8.53 10.00 7.29
N THR A 160 9.15 9.61 6.16
CA THR A 160 8.47 9.02 5.01
C THR A 160 8.79 7.52 4.90
N ILE A 161 7.74 6.71 4.72
CA ILE A 161 7.83 5.27 4.60
C ILE A 161 7.18 4.83 3.28
N LEU A 162 7.92 4.11 2.45
CA LEU A 162 7.43 3.58 1.18
C LEU A 162 7.36 2.05 1.23
N ASN A 163 6.16 1.51 1.04
CA ASN A 163 6.00 0.11 0.65
C ASN A 163 5.87 0.06 -0.89
N PRO A 164 6.89 -0.42 -1.64
CA PRO A 164 6.92 -0.31 -3.10
C PRO A 164 6.07 -1.40 -3.79
N ALA A 165 4.87 -1.62 -3.29
CA ALA A 165 3.93 -2.66 -3.71
C ALA A 165 2.67 -2.07 -4.40
N PRO A 166 2.22 -2.62 -5.55
CA PRO A 166 2.91 -3.62 -6.36
C PRO A 166 4.19 -3.04 -7.00
N ALA A 167 5.19 -3.92 -7.23
CA ALA A 167 6.46 -3.49 -7.81
C ALA A 167 6.24 -2.84 -9.18
N GLN A 168 6.87 -1.70 -9.37
CA GLN A 168 6.87 -0.94 -10.62
C GLN A 168 8.08 0.00 -10.65
N LYS A 169 8.36 0.58 -11.81
CA LYS A 169 9.40 1.60 -11.91
C LYS A 169 9.08 2.78 -10.99
N ILE A 170 10.00 3.09 -10.09
CA ILE A 170 9.83 4.19 -9.14
C ILE A 170 10.39 5.48 -9.72
N ASP A 171 9.67 6.58 -9.53
CA ASP A 171 10.18 7.92 -9.78
C ASP A 171 11.38 8.17 -8.86
N PRO A 172 12.58 8.52 -9.39
CA PRO A 172 13.76 8.78 -8.57
C PRO A 172 13.55 9.87 -7.51
N GLU A 173 12.65 10.84 -7.75
CA GLU A 173 12.35 11.88 -6.77
C GLU A 173 11.57 11.33 -5.57
N VAL A 174 10.73 10.31 -5.75
CA VAL A 174 10.06 9.61 -4.64
C VAL A 174 11.10 8.90 -3.78
N LEU A 175 12.06 8.19 -4.40
CA LEU A 175 13.13 7.49 -3.67
C LEU A 175 14.00 8.45 -2.84
N LYS A 176 14.38 9.61 -3.40
CA LYS A 176 15.16 10.62 -2.67
C LYS A 176 14.47 11.17 -1.43
N LEU A 177 13.14 11.15 -1.43
CA LEU A 177 12.32 11.62 -0.32
C LEU A 177 11.88 10.50 0.63
N THR A 178 12.31 9.25 0.38
CA THR A 178 11.96 8.08 1.19
C THR A 178 13.00 7.86 2.30
N ASP A 179 12.57 7.89 3.56
CA ASP A 179 13.44 7.60 4.70
C ASP A 179 13.57 6.09 4.96
N LEU A 180 12.48 5.34 4.76
CA LEU A 180 12.44 3.89 4.94
C LEU A 180 11.66 3.25 3.79
N ILE A 181 12.24 2.22 3.16
CA ILE A 181 11.55 1.41 2.14
C ILE A 181 11.32 -0.01 2.67
N ILE A 182 10.11 -0.57 2.39
CA ILE A 182 9.70 -1.88 2.91
C ILE A 182 9.21 -2.77 1.76
N PRO A 183 10.10 -3.35 0.94
CA PRO A 183 9.76 -4.34 -0.08
C PRO A 183 9.65 -5.75 0.51
N ASN A 184 8.95 -6.65 -0.18
CA ASN A 184 9.13 -8.08 -0.04
C ASN A 184 10.30 -8.59 -0.91
N GLU A 185 10.56 -9.91 -0.89
CA GLU A 185 11.65 -10.54 -1.68
C GLU A 185 11.51 -10.28 -3.18
N THR A 186 10.30 -10.41 -3.72
CA THR A 186 10.01 -10.21 -5.15
C THR A 186 10.16 -8.74 -5.55
N GLU A 187 9.55 -7.84 -4.79
CA GLU A 187 9.64 -6.39 -5.01
C GLU A 187 11.09 -5.91 -4.92
N SER A 188 11.85 -6.41 -3.94
CA SER A 188 13.27 -6.14 -3.80
C SER A 188 14.06 -6.59 -5.03
N ALA A 189 13.79 -7.80 -5.53
CA ALA A 189 14.46 -8.34 -6.71
C ALA A 189 14.12 -7.55 -7.98
N GLU A 190 12.86 -7.17 -8.18
CA GLU A 190 12.44 -6.37 -9.34
C GLU A 190 13.06 -4.98 -9.35
N LEU A 191 13.19 -4.35 -8.17
CA LEU A 191 13.72 -2.99 -8.06
C LEU A 191 15.25 -2.93 -8.13
N THR A 192 15.94 -3.94 -7.60
CA THR A 192 17.41 -3.93 -7.47
C THR A 192 18.12 -4.84 -8.47
N GLY A 193 17.40 -5.78 -9.08
CA GLY A 193 17.98 -6.86 -9.89
C GLY A 193 18.65 -7.95 -9.07
N VAL A 194 18.49 -7.95 -7.74
CA VAL A 194 19.12 -8.92 -6.80
C VAL A 194 18.07 -9.90 -6.30
N ILE A 195 18.19 -11.17 -6.67
CA ILE A 195 17.30 -12.23 -6.16
C ILE A 195 17.66 -12.49 -4.69
N ILE A 196 16.67 -12.40 -3.81
CA ILE A 196 16.84 -12.60 -2.38
C ILE A 196 16.79 -14.09 -2.06
N THR A 197 17.89 -14.64 -1.56
CA THR A 197 18.04 -16.06 -1.19
C THR A 197 18.56 -16.25 0.24
N ASP A 198 19.39 -15.30 0.70
CA ASP A 198 20.12 -15.36 1.95
C ASP A 198 20.47 -13.94 2.45
N GLU A 199 21.13 -13.87 3.60
CA GLU A 199 21.56 -12.59 4.21
C GLU A 199 22.52 -11.80 3.29
N THR A 200 23.40 -12.47 2.58
CA THR A 200 24.36 -11.81 1.66
C THR A 200 23.63 -11.08 0.54
N SER A 201 22.64 -11.72 -0.08
CA SER A 201 21.80 -11.12 -1.12
C SER A 201 20.96 -9.96 -0.59
N MET A 202 20.47 -10.03 0.67
CA MET A 202 19.78 -8.92 1.34
C MET A 202 20.72 -7.71 1.53
N LEU A 203 21.96 -7.92 1.95
CA LEU A 203 22.97 -6.86 2.07
C LEU A 203 23.33 -6.22 0.72
N ILE A 204 23.43 -7.02 -0.34
CA ILE A 204 23.68 -6.52 -1.69
C ILE A 204 22.47 -5.66 -2.13
N SER A 205 21.25 -6.12 -1.88
CA SER A 205 20.03 -5.36 -2.17
C SER A 205 20.01 -4.04 -1.37
N ALA A 206 20.35 -4.06 -0.09
CA ALA A 206 20.45 -2.85 0.73
C ALA A 206 21.44 -1.84 0.17
N ALA A 207 22.61 -2.29 -0.30
CA ALA A 207 23.58 -1.43 -0.96
C ALA A 207 23.03 -0.81 -2.27
N LYS A 208 22.19 -1.53 -3.01
CA LYS A 208 21.51 -1.00 -4.20
C LYS A 208 20.49 0.08 -3.84
N PHE A 209 19.65 -0.14 -2.83
CA PHE A 209 18.73 0.88 -2.34
C PHE A 209 19.46 2.12 -1.84
N ALA A 210 20.58 1.96 -1.14
CA ALA A 210 21.41 3.08 -0.71
C ALA A 210 21.97 3.89 -1.89
N GLN A 211 22.37 3.25 -3.00
CA GLN A 211 22.78 3.91 -4.24
C GLN A 211 21.60 4.67 -4.89
N MET A 212 20.36 4.21 -4.73
CA MET A 212 19.16 4.88 -5.19
C MET A 212 18.70 6.03 -4.27
N GLY A 213 19.37 6.22 -3.11
CA GLY A 213 19.11 7.30 -2.16
C GLY A 213 18.38 6.88 -0.88
N VAL A 214 17.96 5.61 -0.75
CA VAL A 214 17.23 5.10 0.43
C VAL A 214 18.17 4.29 1.31
N ARG A 215 18.40 4.75 2.54
CA ARG A 215 19.40 4.16 3.45
C ARG A 215 18.83 3.24 4.52
N ASN A 216 17.53 3.30 4.76
CA ASN A 216 16.86 2.41 5.70
C ASN A 216 15.93 1.46 4.93
N LEU A 217 16.08 0.16 5.19
CA LEU A 217 15.41 -0.89 4.44
C LEU A 217 14.88 -1.95 5.41
N ILE A 218 13.65 -2.41 5.14
CA ILE A 218 13.15 -3.67 5.70
C ILE A 218 12.76 -4.56 4.52
N ILE A 219 13.36 -5.75 4.40
CA ILE A 219 12.89 -6.76 3.45
C ILE A 219 12.06 -7.78 4.21
N THR A 220 10.77 -7.91 3.85
CA THR A 220 9.93 -8.97 4.42
C THR A 220 10.17 -10.28 3.67
N VAL A 221 10.36 -11.39 4.41
CA VAL A 221 10.73 -12.70 3.87
C VAL A 221 9.72 -13.79 4.26
N GLY A 222 8.45 -13.44 4.16
CA GLY A 222 7.32 -14.32 4.45
C GLY A 222 7.38 -14.89 5.87
N ALA A 223 7.19 -16.19 6.01
CA ALA A 223 7.19 -16.88 7.30
C ALA A 223 8.58 -16.92 7.99
N LYS A 224 9.64 -16.51 7.29
CA LYS A 224 10.98 -16.44 7.87
C LYS A 224 11.21 -15.19 8.71
N GLY A 225 10.37 -14.14 8.55
CA GLY A 225 10.50 -12.90 9.32
C GLY A 225 10.87 -11.69 8.45
N ALA A 226 11.73 -10.82 8.92
CA ALA A 226 12.15 -9.60 8.24
C ALA A 226 13.64 -9.30 8.43
N PHE A 227 14.28 -8.81 7.38
CA PHE A 227 15.63 -8.27 7.41
C PHE A 227 15.54 -6.74 7.50
N TYR A 228 16.19 -6.17 8.52
CA TYR A 228 16.28 -4.74 8.76
C TYR A 228 17.72 -4.26 8.54
N CYS A 229 17.90 -3.19 7.78
CA CYS A 229 19.22 -2.60 7.51
C CYS A 229 19.15 -1.07 7.56
N THR A 230 20.09 -0.46 8.28
CA THR A 230 20.29 0.99 8.37
C THR A 230 21.76 1.33 8.18
N GLN A 231 22.11 2.62 8.36
CA GLN A 231 23.52 3.05 8.38
C GLN A 231 24.29 2.50 9.59
N ASP A 232 23.62 2.19 10.70
CA ASP A 232 24.23 1.76 11.96
C ASP A 232 24.40 0.25 12.04
N GLY A 233 23.86 -0.50 11.10
CA GLY A 233 23.95 -1.96 11.04
C GLY A 233 22.70 -2.63 10.49
N TYR A 234 22.68 -3.96 10.62
CA TYR A 234 21.55 -4.77 10.18
C TYR A 234 21.19 -5.83 11.21
N SER A 235 19.98 -6.35 11.12
CA SER A 235 19.48 -7.44 11.95
C SER A 235 18.43 -8.25 11.17
N PHE A 236 18.36 -9.53 11.49
CA PHE A 236 17.28 -10.41 11.03
C PHE A 236 16.34 -10.69 12.21
N ILE A 237 15.05 -10.46 12.00
CA ILE A 237 13.98 -10.66 13.00
C ILE A 237 13.13 -11.82 12.50
N PRO A 238 13.19 -13.01 13.14
CA PRO A 238 12.45 -14.21 12.72
C PRO A 238 10.95 -14.12 13.02
#